data_ae3cb475de8acd61404c54cb722e3b1a
#
_entry.id   ae3cb475de8acd61404c54cb722e3b1a
#
_cell.length_a   1.000
_cell.length_b   1.000
_cell.length_c   1.000
_cell.angle_alpha   90.00
_cell.angle_beta   90.00
_cell.angle_gamma   90.00
#
_symmetry.space_group_name_H-M   'P 1'
#
loop_
_entity.id
_entity.type
_entity.pdbx_description
1 polymer ?
#
loop_
_entity_poly.entity_id
_entity_poly.type
_entity_poly.pdbx_seq_one_letter_code
_entity_poly.pdbx_strand_id
1 'polypeptide(L)'
;GLEMQMPLFNQTLYTSMSIAKVMEEISRLSYGNAREDVILQISKMYYLGQVTAEQIMLIKANITRLEELRDITQAFFDNGMSMEVDLKRVNINLENLKVQYDNAQAMMKQQLNMLKYIMDYPAEKEIALTPVNTDSITTVALTGLSENIYELQLSQSQVQLAERQKKIITNGYI
;
A
#
# COMPACT_ATOMS: atom_id res chain seq x y z
N GLY A 1 -58.39 -27.39 17.22
CA GLY A 1 -58.47 -26.88 15.86
C GLY A 1 -57.08 -26.49 15.42
N LEU A 2 -56.60 -27.02 14.29
CA LEU A 2 -55.37 -26.57 13.62
C LEU A 2 -55.79 -25.40 12.73
N GLU A 3 -55.45 -24.17 13.11
CA GLU A 3 -55.57 -23.00 12.25
C GLU A 3 -54.32 -22.89 11.39
N MET A 4 -54.48 -23.05 10.10
CA MET A 4 -53.41 -22.88 9.10
C MET A 4 -53.64 -21.52 8.44
N GLN A 5 -52.92 -20.47 8.89
CA GLN A 5 -52.91 -19.18 8.23
C GLN A 5 -51.88 -19.18 7.11
N MET A 6 -52.33 -19.16 5.88
CA MET A 6 -51.51 -19.05 4.71
C MET A 6 -51.65 -17.63 4.13
N PRO A 7 -50.65 -16.73 4.27
CA PRO A 7 -50.73 -15.41 3.68
C PRO A 7 -50.65 -15.52 2.16
N LEU A 8 -51.76 -15.30 1.43
CA LEU A 8 -51.84 -15.37 -0.02
C LEU A 8 -51.07 -14.22 -0.70
N PHE A 9 -50.88 -13.10 -0.02
CA PHE A 9 -50.08 -11.96 -0.49
C PHE A 9 -49.52 -11.20 0.70
N ASN A 10 -48.18 -11.10 0.76
CA ASN A 10 -47.49 -10.34 1.79
C ASN A 10 -46.44 -9.44 1.14
N GLN A 11 -46.76 -8.14 0.94
CA GLN A 11 -45.90 -7.16 0.33
C GLN A 11 -44.59 -6.96 1.11
N THR A 12 -44.64 -7.12 2.43
CA THR A 12 -43.46 -7.05 3.30
C THR A 12 -42.47 -8.17 2.98
N LEU A 13 -42.95 -9.39 2.69
CA LEU A 13 -42.12 -10.52 2.31
C LEU A 13 -41.35 -10.25 1.00
N TYR A 14 -42.04 -9.74 -0.01
CA TYR A 14 -41.42 -9.41 -1.29
C TYR A 14 -40.40 -8.29 -1.16
N THR A 15 -40.67 -7.29 -0.33
CA THR A 15 -39.74 -6.19 -0.08
C THR A 15 -38.52 -6.69 0.69
N SER A 16 -38.70 -7.58 1.66
CA SER A 16 -37.62 -8.21 2.43
C SER A 16 -36.72 -9.08 1.56
N MET A 17 -37.28 -9.86 0.64
CA MET A 17 -36.52 -10.63 -0.36
C MET A 17 -35.71 -9.70 -1.27
N SER A 18 -36.28 -8.56 -1.66
CA SER A 18 -35.63 -7.55 -2.47
C SER A 18 -34.49 -6.86 -1.72
N ILE A 19 -34.61 -6.64 -0.41
CA ILE A 19 -33.54 -6.15 0.47
C ILE A 19 -32.42 -7.17 0.56
N ALA A 20 -32.73 -8.45 0.76
CA ALA A 20 -31.75 -9.52 0.82
C ALA A 20 -30.88 -9.58 -0.44
N LYS A 21 -31.47 -9.41 -1.63
CA LYS A 21 -30.73 -9.34 -2.90
C LYS A 21 -29.77 -8.14 -2.97
N VAL A 22 -30.18 -6.97 -2.48
CA VAL A 22 -29.28 -5.80 -2.43
C VAL A 22 -28.18 -6.00 -1.41
N MET A 23 -28.43 -6.65 -0.28
CA MET A 23 -27.41 -6.98 0.70
C MET A 23 -26.39 -7.99 0.16
N GLU A 24 -26.83 -8.97 -0.61
CA GLU A 24 -25.93 -9.88 -1.33
C GLU A 24 -25.03 -9.12 -2.30
N GLU A 25 -25.59 -8.20 -3.10
CA GLU A 25 -24.81 -7.36 -4.03
C GLU A 25 -23.83 -6.45 -3.28
N ILE A 26 -24.23 -5.81 -2.18
CA ILE A 26 -23.35 -5.03 -1.30
C ILE A 26 -22.18 -5.89 -0.80
N SER A 27 -22.46 -7.13 -0.36
CA SER A 27 -21.43 -8.04 0.12
C SER A 27 -20.45 -8.42 -0.99
N ARG A 28 -20.94 -8.68 -2.20
CA ARG A 28 -20.13 -8.97 -3.39
C ARG A 28 -19.24 -7.79 -3.78
N LEU A 29 -19.80 -6.58 -3.80
CA LEU A 29 -19.06 -5.36 -4.10
C LEU A 29 -18.03 -5.03 -3.02
N SER A 30 -18.37 -5.23 -1.74
CA SER A 30 -17.44 -5.05 -0.61
C SER A 30 -16.25 -5.99 -0.71
N TYR A 31 -16.48 -7.25 -1.10
CA TYR A 31 -15.39 -8.20 -1.34
C TYR A 31 -14.50 -7.73 -2.50
N GLY A 32 -15.09 -7.25 -3.61
CA GLY A 32 -14.34 -6.71 -4.74
C GLY A 32 -13.47 -5.51 -4.33
N ASN A 33 -14.05 -4.57 -3.59
CA ASN A 33 -13.33 -3.40 -3.07
C ASN A 33 -12.18 -3.80 -2.14
N ALA A 34 -12.44 -4.68 -1.18
CA ALA A 34 -11.41 -5.16 -0.26
C ALA A 34 -10.24 -5.85 -1.00
N ARG A 35 -10.53 -6.60 -2.07
CA ARG A 35 -9.52 -7.22 -2.92
C ARG A 35 -8.67 -6.17 -3.64
N GLU A 36 -9.27 -5.13 -4.20
CA GLU A 36 -8.54 -4.02 -4.84
C GLU A 36 -7.67 -3.28 -3.85
N ASP A 37 -8.16 -3.02 -2.63
CA ASP A 37 -7.40 -2.38 -1.56
C ASP A 37 -6.15 -3.18 -1.18
N VAL A 38 -6.27 -4.51 -1.07
CA VAL A 38 -5.12 -5.38 -0.80
C VAL A 38 -4.10 -5.33 -1.94
N ILE A 39 -4.56 -5.40 -3.20
CA ILE A 39 -3.68 -5.30 -4.37
C ILE A 39 -2.95 -3.95 -4.38
N LEU A 40 -3.66 -2.86 -4.08
CA LEU A 40 -3.07 -1.52 -3.99
C LEU A 40 -2.02 -1.43 -2.88
N GLN A 41 -2.29 -2.01 -1.71
CA GLN A 41 -1.34 -2.03 -0.59
C GLN A 41 -0.08 -2.83 -0.95
N ILE A 42 -0.23 -4.01 -1.57
CA ILE A 42 0.90 -4.82 -2.06
C ILE A 42 1.73 -4.02 -3.06
N SER A 43 1.08 -3.38 -4.03
CA SER A 43 1.75 -2.58 -5.05
C SER A 43 2.52 -1.40 -4.43
N LYS A 44 1.91 -0.68 -3.50
CA LYS A 44 2.56 0.43 -2.78
C LYS A 44 3.80 -0.05 -2.01
N MET A 45 3.69 -1.16 -1.27
CA MET A 45 4.82 -1.71 -0.51
C MET A 45 5.93 -2.22 -1.42
N TYR A 46 5.57 -2.83 -2.55
CA TYR A 46 6.54 -3.30 -3.55
C TYR A 46 7.35 -2.15 -4.13
N TYR A 47 6.68 -1.09 -4.62
CA TYR A 47 7.35 0.08 -5.19
C TYR A 47 8.14 0.86 -4.13
N LEU A 48 7.63 0.97 -2.91
CA LEU A 48 8.36 1.58 -1.81
C LEU A 48 9.66 0.82 -1.51
N GLY A 49 9.60 -0.51 -1.51
CA GLY A 49 10.78 -1.36 -1.37
C GLY A 49 11.81 -1.12 -2.49
N GLN A 50 11.36 -1.01 -3.74
CA GLN A 50 12.25 -0.69 -4.87
C GLN A 50 12.94 0.67 -4.69
N VAL A 51 12.20 1.71 -4.31
CA VAL A 51 12.76 3.05 -4.05
C VAL A 51 13.80 3.01 -2.92
N THR A 52 13.50 2.26 -1.85
CA THR A 52 14.45 2.11 -0.74
C THR A 52 15.71 1.34 -1.17
N ALA A 53 15.58 0.33 -2.04
CA ALA A 53 16.74 -0.38 -2.58
C ALA A 53 17.67 0.55 -3.40
N GLU A 54 17.10 1.41 -4.25
CA GLU A 54 17.85 2.43 -4.99
C GLU A 54 18.51 3.43 -4.05
N GLN A 55 17.82 3.87 -3.01
CA GLN A 55 18.37 4.76 -2.00
C GLN A 55 19.57 4.13 -1.29
N ILE A 56 19.50 2.84 -0.94
CA ILE A 56 20.62 2.11 -0.33
C ILE A 56 21.83 2.08 -1.28
N MET A 57 21.63 1.85 -2.57
CA MET A 57 22.72 1.88 -3.57
C MET A 57 23.38 3.25 -3.66
N LEU A 58 22.58 4.33 -3.67
CA LEU A 58 23.10 5.70 -3.70
C LEU A 58 23.88 6.04 -2.43
N ILE A 59 23.39 5.66 -1.25
CA ILE A 59 24.09 5.87 0.01
C ILE A 59 25.43 5.12 -0.01
N LYS A 60 25.45 3.87 -0.45
CA LYS A 60 26.65 3.05 -0.56
C LYS A 60 27.68 3.67 -1.49
N ALA A 61 27.26 4.17 -2.67
CA ALA A 61 28.14 4.87 -3.59
C ALA A 61 28.74 6.15 -2.96
N ASN A 62 27.95 6.88 -2.17
CA ASN A 62 28.43 8.06 -1.45
C ASN A 62 29.41 7.71 -0.32
N ILE A 63 29.19 6.59 0.38
CA ILE A 63 30.14 6.08 1.37
C ILE A 63 31.50 5.83 0.70
N THR A 64 31.53 5.09 -0.42
CA THR A 64 32.77 4.83 -1.16
C THR A 64 33.52 6.12 -1.54
N ARG A 65 32.80 7.14 -2.05
CA ARG A 65 33.38 8.44 -2.40
C ARG A 65 33.92 9.17 -1.17
N LEU A 66 33.25 9.12 -0.03
CA LEU A 66 33.74 9.74 1.20
C LEU A 66 34.92 8.97 1.80
N GLU A 67 35.00 7.66 1.63
CA GLU A 67 36.18 6.86 2.02
C GLU A 67 37.41 7.26 1.18
N GLU A 68 37.26 7.41 -0.12
CA GLU A 68 38.31 7.92 -0.99
C GLU A 68 38.74 9.34 -0.57
N LEU A 69 37.78 10.23 -0.28
CA LEU A 69 38.04 11.58 0.19
C LEU A 69 38.79 11.60 1.54
N ARG A 70 38.40 10.73 2.46
CA ARG A 70 39.09 10.56 3.74
C ARG A 70 40.54 10.17 3.54
N ASP A 71 40.81 9.20 2.65
CA ASP A 71 42.17 8.71 2.42
C ASP A 71 43.06 9.80 1.79
N ILE A 72 42.49 10.60 0.88
CA ILE A 72 43.21 11.77 0.31
C ILE A 72 43.47 12.83 1.39
N THR A 73 42.45 13.14 2.23
CA THR A 73 42.57 14.15 3.29
C THR A 73 43.56 13.69 4.36
N GLN A 74 43.57 12.39 4.67
CA GLN A 74 44.56 11.80 5.59
C GLN A 74 45.98 11.96 5.05
N ALA A 75 46.22 11.65 3.76
CA ALA A 75 47.53 11.81 3.14
C ALA A 75 47.97 13.28 3.15
N PHE A 76 47.07 14.24 2.93
CA PHE A 76 47.43 15.68 3.04
C PHE A 76 47.74 16.09 4.47
N PHE A 77 47.01 15.57 5.46
CA PHE A 77 47.31 15.83 6.87
C PHE A 77 48.68 15.29 7.26
N ASP A 78 48.99 14.06 6.88
CA ASP A 78 50.26 13.40 7.19
C ASP A 78 51.45 14.15 6.57
N ASN A 79 51.23 14.87 5.46
CA ASN A 79 52.26 15.73 4.81
C ASN A 79 52.20 17.20 5.29
N GLY A 80 51.41 17.53 6.30
CA GLY A 80 51.28 18.88 6.85
C GLY A 80 50.55 19.89 5.95
N MET A 81 49.83 19.40 4.91
CA MET A 81 49.15 20.23 3.92
C MET A 81 47.64 20.45 4.26
N SER A 82 47.12 19.79 5.28
CA SER A 82 45.74 19.90 5.73
C SER A 82 45.64 19.98 7.26
N MET A 83 44.56 20.55 7.76
CA MET A 83 44.33 20.65 9.20
C MET A 83 43.64 19.40 9.73
N GLU A 84 43.93 19.03 11.00
CA GLU A 84 43.23 17.92 11.70
C GLU A 84 41.69 18.06 11.69
N VAL A 85 41.18 19.30 11.73
CA VAL A 85 39.76 19.62 11.71
C VAL A 85 39.12 19.15 10.39
N ASP A 86 39.82 19.24 9.26
CA ASP A 86 39.25 18.81 7.97
C ASP A 86 39.09 17.30 7.92
N LEU A 87 40.11 16.56 8.40
CA LEU A 87 40.04 15.12 8.52
C LEU A 87 38.91 14.68 9.47
N LYS A 88 38.75 15.35 10.63
CA LYS A 88 37.67 15.07 11.57
C LYS A 88 36.28 15.30 10.94
N ARG A 89 36.15 16.37 10.13
CA ARG A 89 34.85 16.62 9.40
C ARG A 89 34.52 15.51 8.44
N VAL A 90 35.47 15.04 7.66
CA VAL A 90 35.25 13.95 6.70
C VAL A 90 34.88 12.67 7.44
N ASN A 91 35.55 12.34 8.55
CA ASN A 91 35.26 11.18 9.36
C ASN A 91 33.83 11.25 9.97
N ILE A 92 33.43 12.40 10.50
CA ILE A 92 32.07 12.58 11.05
C ILE A 92 31.03 12.41 9.94
N ASN A 93 31.25 12.97 8.75
CA ASN A 93 30.33 12.81 7.64
C ASN A 93 30.23 11.35 7.17
N LEU A 94 31.35 10.63 7.15
CA LEU A 94 31.39 9.22 6.81
C LEU A 94 30.59 8.37 7.83
N GLU A 95 30.80 8.60 9.13
CA GLU A 95 30.04 7.89 10.15
C GLU A 95 28.53 8.21 10.10
N ASN A 96 28.16 9.47 9.87
CA ASN A 96 26.77 9.85 9.67
C ASN A 96 26.13 9.13 8.46
N LEU A 97 26.87 8.98 7.39
CA LEU A 97 26.39 8.29 6.18
C LEU A 97 26.28 6.79 6.39
N LYS A 98 27.17 6.16 7.17
CA LYS A 98 27.07 4.76 7.59
C LYS A 98 25.82 4.52 8.43
N VAL A 99 25.53 5.39 9.39
CA VAL A 99 24.28 5.33 10.18
C VAL A 99 23.05 5.45 9.30
N GLN A 100 23.06 6.34 8.28
CA GLN A 100 21.98 6.43 7.31
C GLN A 100 21.81 5.14 6.50
N TYR A 101 22.92 4.51 6.11
CA TYR A 101 22.91 3.22 5.41
C TYR A 101 22.26 2.13 6.25
N ASP A 102 22.66 1.99 7.51
CA ASP A 102 22.13 0.99 8.43
C ASP A 102 20.63 1.20 8.68
N ASN A 103 20.21 2.46 8.85
CA ASN A 103 18.79 2.81 8.97
C ASN A 103 17.99 2.47 7.71
N ALA A 104 18.53 2.74 6.52
CA ALA A 104 17.88 2.40 5.26
C ALA A 104 17.76 0.87 5.08
N GLN A 105 18.79 0.10 5.48
CA GLN A 105 18.72 -1.36 5.48
C GLN A 105 17.66 -1.90 6.45
N ALA A 106 17.58 -1.35 7.65
CA ALA A 106 16.56 -1.72 8.64
C ALA A 106 15.15 -1.42 8.11
N MET A 107 14.97 -0.26 7.49
CA MET A 107 13.70 0.13 6.85
C MET A 107 13.34 -0.82 5.71
N MET A 108 14.27 -1.19 4.86
CA MET A 108 14.07 -2.16 3.77
C MET A 108 13.61 -3.51 4.32
N LYS A 109 14.26 -4.01 5.37
CA LYS A 109 13.88 -5.26 6.02
C LYS A 109 12.46 -5.20 6.58
N GLN A 110 12.09 -4.09 7.21
CA GLN A 110 10.73 -3.87 7.72
C GLN A 110 9.70 -3.85 6.59
N GLN A 111 9.98 -3.16 5.49
CA GLN A 111 9.09 -3.09 4.32
C GLN A 111 8.88 -4.47 3.68
N LEU A 112 9.95 -5.25 3.52
CA LEU A 112 9.86 -6.63 3.00
C LEU A 112 9.06 -7.55 3.94
N ASN A 113 9.22 -7.41 5.24
CA ASN A 113 8.43 -8.17 6.21
C ASN A 113 6.94 -7.79 6.15
N MET A 114 6.63 -6.49 5.99
CA MET A 114 5.26 -6.03 5.82
C MET A 114 4.66 -6.53 4.50
N LEU A 115 5.43 -6.53 3.42
CA LEU A 115 5.02 -7.10 2.13
C LEU A 115 4.70 -8.59 2.26
N LYS A 116 5.56 -9.38 2.93
CA LYS A 116 5.31 -10.79 3.22
C LYS A 116 4.02 -10.98 3.99
N TYR A 117 3.81 -10.18 5.02
CA TYR A 117 2.61 -10.25 5.87
C TYR A 117 1.33 -10.00 5.07
N ILE A 118 1.29 -8.94 4.23
CA ILE A 118 0.11 -8.62 3.41
C ILE A 118 -0.19 -9.70 2.38
N MET A 119 0.86 -10.37 1.84
CA MET A 119 0.73 -11.45 0.86
C MET A 119 0.48 -12.83 1.49
N ASP A 120 0.42 -12.93 2.81
CA ASP A 120 0.41 -14.22 3.55
C ASP A 120 1.56 -15.14 3.12
N TYR A 121 2.74 -14.54 2.89
CA TYR A 121 3.93 -15.26 2.43
C TYR A 121 4.79 -15.69 3.62
N PRO A 122 5.34 -16.92 3.65
CA PRO A 122 6.14 -17.41 4.77
C PRO A 122 7.30 -16.47 5.11
N ALA A 123 7.40 -16.08 6.40
CA ALA A 123 8.40 -15.10 6.87
C ALA A 123 9.85 -15.55 6.62
N GLU A 124 10.08 -16.88 6.62
CA GLU A 124 11.40 -17.49 6.47
C GLU A 124 11.92 -17.45 5.03
N LYS A 125 11.04 -17.33 4.06
CA LYS A 125 11.45 -17.27 2.64
C LYS A 125 11.88 -15.87 2.27
N GLU A 126 12.97 -15.76 1.53
CA GLU A 126 13.45 -14.48 1.00
C GLU A 126 12.63 -14.02 -0.20
N ILE A 127 12.39 -12.73 -0.29
CA ILE A 127 11.78 -12.08 -1.45
C ILE A 127 12.85 -11.17 -2.06
N ALA A 128 13.13 -11.37 -3.34
CA ALA A 128 13.94 -10.47 -4.15
C ALA A 128 13.02 -9.51 -4.91
N LEU A 129 13.30 -8.21 -4.82
CA LEU A 129 12.63 -7.21 -5.63
C LEU A 129 13.33 -7.11 -6.98
N THR A 130 12.55 -7.04 -8.05
CA THR A 130 13.10 -6.78 -9.39
C THR A 130 13.54 -5.32 -9.48
N PRO A 131 14.75 -5.01 -10.01
CA PRO A 131 15.20 -3.65 -10.21
C PRO A 131 14.22 -2.85 -11.09
N VAL A 132 14.08 -1.56 -10.80
CA VAL A 132 13.25 -0.67 -11.62
C VAL A 132 13.99 -0.39 -12.93
N ASN A 133 13.34 -0.74 -14.06
CA ASN A 133 13.80 -0.26 -15.36
C ASN A 133 13.12 1.09 -15.66
N THR A 134 13.82 2.18 -15.41
CA THR A 134 13.31 3.55 -15.61
C THR A 134 13.08 3.89 -17.08
N ASP A 135 13.74 3.19 -18.01
CA ASP A 135 13.63 3.47 -19.45
C ASP A 135 12.28 3.06 -20.04
N SER A 136 11.50 2.25 -19.31
CA SER A 136 10.20 1.73 -19.74
C SER A 136 8.99 2.44 -19.10
N ILE A 137 9.21 3.52 -18.34
CA ILE A 137 8.10 4.26 -17.72
C ILE A 137 7.39 5.08 -18.82
N THR A 138 6.38 4.44 -19.42
CA THR A 138 5.45 5.14 -20.31
C THR A 138 4.41 5.85 -19.45
N THR A 139 4.27 7.15 -19.62
CA THR A 139 3.19 7.91 -18.98
C THR A 139 1.85 7.41 -19.54
N VAL A 140 1.16 6.56 -18.78
CA VAL A 140 -0.20 6.16 -19.13
C VAL A 140 -1.09 7.37 -18.86
N ALA A 141 -1.60 7.99 -19.92
CA ALA A 141 -2.63 9.00 -19.79
C ALA A 141 -3.86 8.32 -19.15
N LEU A 142 -4.23 8.79 -17.97
CA LEU A 142 -5.48 8.38 -17.29
C LEU A 142 -6.66 8.91 -18.11
N THR A 143 -7.01 8.22 -19.19
CA THR A 143 -8.18 8.52 -20.00
C THR A 143 -9.39 7.84 -19.36
N GLY A 144 -10.18 8.62 -18.65
CA GLY A 144 -11.49 8.26 -18.14
C GLY A 144 -11.46 7.62 -16.74
N LEU A 145 -12.15 8.26 -15.81
CA LEU A 145 -12.58 7.61 -14.58
C LEU A 145 -13.56 6.51 -15.00
N SER A 146 -13.21 5.26 -14.77
CA SER A 146 -14.10 4.13 -15.02
C SER A 146 -15.30 4.23 -14.08
N GLU A 147 -16.52 4.20 -14.63
CA GLU A 147 -17.75 4.09 -13.84
C GLU A 147 -17.82 2.77 -13.05
N ASN A 148 -16.90 1.85 -13.31
CA ASN A 148 -16.79 0.54 -12.67
C ASN A 148 -15.92 0.53 -11.41
N ILE A 149 -15.85 1.64 -10.68
CA ILE A 149 -15.17 1.67 -9.37
C ILE A 149 -16.07 0.99 -8.35
N TYR A 150 -15.58 -0.07 -7.70
CA TYR A 150 -16.33 -0.81 -6.68
C TYR A 150 -16.88 0.09 -5.58
N GLU A 151 -16.13 1.08 -5.14
CA GLU A 151 -16.55 2.05 -4.12
C GLU A 151 -17.78 2.85 -4.55
N LEU A 152 -17.85 3.30 -5.80
CA LEU A 152 -19.01 4.01 -6.35
C LEU A 152 -20.22 3.10 -6.42
N GLN A 153 -20.07 1.87 -6.94
CA GLN A 153 -21.16 0.90 -7.03
C GLN A 153 -21.66 0.49 -5.64
N LEU A 154 -20.75 0.35 -4.67
CA LEU A 154 -21.09 0.06 -3.29
C LEU A 154 -21.95 1.19 -2.69
N SER A 155 -21.54 2.44 -2.87
CA SER A 155 -22.30 3.62 -2.41
C SER A 155 -23.70 3.67 -3.06
N GLN A 156 -23.81 3.41 -4.34
CA GLN A 156 -25.11 3.35 -5.05
C GLN A 156 -26.01 2.25 -4.50
N SER A 157 -25.45 1.06 -4.22
CA SER A 157 -26.21 -0.06 -3.64
C SER A 157 -26.66 0.22 -2.21
N GLN A 158 -25.86 0.95 -1.43
CA GLN A 158 -26.24 1.42 -0.09
C GLN A 158 -27.43 2.41 -0.15
N VAL A 159 -27.45 3.32 -1.10
CA VAL A 159 -28.58 4.23 -1.35
C VAL A 159 -29.84 3.43 -1.70
N GLN A 160 -29.74 2.45 -2.61
CA GLN A 160 -30.86 1.58 -2.97
C GLN A 160 -31.39 0.79 -1.76
N LEU A 161 -30.50 0.33 -0.88
CA LEU A 161 -30.89 -0.36 0.34
C LEU A 161 -31.73 0.57 1.26
N ALA A 162 -31.25 1.79 1.47
CA ALA A 162 -31.94 2.79 2.28
C ALA A 162 -33.33 3.15 1.70
N GLU A 163 -33.45 3.27 0.38
CA GLU A 163 -34.73 3.51 -0.28
C GLU A 163 -35.72 2.37 -0.10
N ARG A 164 -35.26 1.11 -0.17
CA ARG A 164 -36.10 -0.06 0.05
C ARG A 164 -36.50 -0.22 1.51
N GLN A 165 -35.63 0.09 2.45
CA GLN A 165 -35.95 0.14 3.87
C GLN A 165 -37.00 1.21 4.18
N LYS A 166 -36.89 2.40 3.58
CA LYS A 166 -37.92 3.44 3.69
C LYS A 166 -39.29 2.96 3.19
N LYS A 167 -39.33 2.20 2.08
CA LYS A 167 -40.58 1.64 1.56
C LYS A 167 -41.27 0.64 2.53
N ILE A 168 -40.51 -0.17 3.25
CA ILE A 168 -41.06 -1.05 4.28
C ILE A 168 -41.80 -0.26 5.36
N ILE A 169 -41.13 0.81 5.85
CA ILE A 169 -41.68 1.65 6.91
C ILE A 169 -42.95 2.36 6.43
N THR A 170 -42.94 2.93 5.24
CA THR A 170 -44.09 3.64 4.67
C THR A 170 -45.26 2.69 4.37
N ASN A 171 -45.00 1.49 3.89
CA ASN A 171 -46.06 0.51 3.61
C ASN A 171 -46.64 -0.16 4.89
N GLY A 172 -45.93 -0.08 6.00
CA GLY A 172 -46.43 -0.56 7.30
C GLY A 172 -47.39 0.41 8.00
N TYR A 173 -47.58 1.61 7.46
CA TYR A 173 -48.51 2.62 7.99
C TYR A 173 -49.86 2.65 7.23
N ILE A 174 -50.08 1.78 6.23
CA ILE A 174 -51.32 1.64 5.46
C ILE A 174 -51.91 0.27 5.75
#